data_586b5c55821c953805e45c5bd73be3a4
#
_entry.id   586b5c55821c953805e45c5bd73be3a4
#
_cell.length_a   1.000
_cell.length_b   1.000
_cell.length_c   1.000
_cell.angle_alpha   90.00
_cell.angle_beta   90.00
_cell.angle_gamma   90.00
#
_symmetry.space_group_name_H-M   'P 1'
#
loop_
_entity.id
_entity.type
_entity.pdbx_description
1 polymer ?
#
loop_
_entity_poly.entity_id
_entity_poly.type
_entity_poly.pdbx_seq_one_letter_code
_entity_poly.pdbx_strand_id
1 'polypeptide(L)'
;MYKDNPVYTVKTFSSRDEWLEARKRGIGGSDAASFVGPDVKPFKNLLQIWQDKKGLSKPQLDNEAMAYGRDMEPLMRDMFAIDHPDMIVLHKEDCMLVSREDPHRFYSPDGLILHGDRKGVYECKTYRRRTSAQYEKDWGIQWNSLEHSIPDKYFCQILHGLLVTGFDFVVVHCLVTHSDGHHEIIERWFDREEVEDDLEELKRIEDEKWEKYFVADVKPPLEVF
;
A
#
# COMPACT_ATOMS: atom_id res chain seq x y z
N MET A 1 9.98 -6.15 15.19
CA MET A 1 9.65 -5.16 14.14
C MET A 1 8.58 -4.18 14.59
N TYR A 2 7.48 -4.59 15.22
CA TYR A 2 6.46 -3.65 15.74
C TYR A 2 6.90 -2.98 17.06
N LYS A 3 8.04 -2.30 17.01
CA LYS A 3 8.61 -1.46 18.09
C LYS A 3 9.25 -0.23 17.47
N ASP A 4 9.25 0.86 18.22
CA ASP A 4 9.97 2.08 17.85
C ASP A 4 11.44 1.78 17.56
N ASN A 5 11.94 2.39 16.49
CA ASN A 5 13.33 2.28 16.06
C ASN A 5 13.80 3.62 15.44
N PRO A 6 15.04 3.75 14.95
CA PRO A 6 15.53 5.00 14.36
C PRO A 6 14.76 5.47 13.13
N VAL A 7 14.10 4.56 12.38
CA VAL A 7 13.40 4.87 11.11
C VAL A 7 11.95 5.27 11.33
N TYR A 8 11.22 4.55 12.19
CA TYR A 8 9.80 4.80 12.44
C TYR A 8 9.40 4.63 13.91
N THR A 9 8.27 5.22 14.27
CA THR A 9 7.55 4.96 15.51
C THR A 9 6.33 4.09 15.24
N VAL A 10 5.90 3.31 16.25
CA VAL A 10 4.72 2.44 16.17
C VAL A 10 3.58 3.05 16.98
N LYS A 11 2.51 3.40 16.32
CA LYS A 11 1.25 3.82 16.96
C LYS A 11 0.26 2.66 16.95
N THR A 12 -0.41 2.45 18.07
CA THR A 12 -1.51 1.50 18.21
C THR A 12 -2.77 2.22 18.61
N PHE A 13 -3.91 1.73 18.15
CA PHE A 13 -5.21 2.34 18.35
C PHE A 13 -6.12 1.38 19.08
N SER A 14 -7.04 1.90 19.88
CA SER A 14 -8.02 1.10 20.65
C SER A 14 -9.30 0.83 19.86
N SER A 15 -9.45 1.49 18.71
CA SER A 15 -10.58 1.31 17.81
C SER A 15 -10.25 1.68 16.37
N ARG A 16 -11.03 1.12 15.43
CA ARG A 16 -10.96 1.50 14.01
C ARG A 16 -11.23 3.00 13.79
N ASP A 17 -12.11 3.60 14.58
CA ASP A 17 -12.43 5.03 14.44
C ASP A 17 -11.24 5.91 14.82
N GLU A 18 -10.50 5.58 15.88
CA GLU A 18 -9.26 6.25 16.23
C GLU A 18 -8.21 6.11 15.13
N TRP A 19 -8.09 4.91 14.56
CA TRP A 19 -7.18 4.65 13.45
C TRP A 19 -7.57 5.47 12.20
N LEU A 20 -8.87 5.53 11.85
CA LEU A 20 -9.37 6.35 10.73
C LEU A 20 -9.10 7.85 10.95
N GLU A 21 -9.27 8.33 12.19
CA GLU A 21 -8.99 9.72 12.52
C GLU A 21 -7.49 10.03 12.43
N ALA A 22 -6.64 9.11 12.87
CA ALA A 22 -5.19 9.27 12.74
C ALA A 22 -4.74 9.33 11.28
N ARG A 23 -5.39 8.58 10.37
CA ARG A 23 -5.10 8.59 8.93
C ARG A 23 -5.34 9.96 8.27
N LYS A 24 -6.15 10.83 8.84
CA LYS A 24 -6.36 12.18 8.29
C LYS A 24 -5.13 13.08 8.40
N ARG A 25 -4.17 12.72 9.24
CA ARG A 25 -3.01 13.57 9.59
C ARG A 25 -1.78 13.37 8.70
N GLY A 26 -1.87 12.53 7.68
CA GLY A 26 -0.72 12.23 6.83
C GLY A 26 -1.10 11.42 5.60
N ILE A 27 -0.10 10.97 4.88
CA ILE A 27 -0.18 10.13 3.68
C ILE A 27 -0.05 8.67 4.12
N GLY A 28 -1.03 7.84 3.79
CA GLY A 28 -0.93 6.38 3.95
C GLY A 28 -0.61 5.69 2.63
N GLY A 29 -0.14 4.44 2.67
CA GLY A 29 0.22 3.70 1.46
C GLY A 29 -0.87 3.67 0.39
N SER A 30 -2.14 3.49 0.78
CA SER A 30 -3.27 3.53 -0.17
C SER A 30 -3.55 4.92 -0.78
N ASP A 31 -2.97 5.99 -0.21
CA ASP A 31 -3.12 7.35 -0.72
C ASP A 31 -2.04 7.70 -1.75
N ALA A 32 -0.88 7.01 -1.72
CA ALA A 32 0.33 7.33 -2.50
C ALA A 32 0.05 7.52 -4.00
N ALA A 33 -0.70 6.60 -4.62
CA ALA A 33 -1.09 6.70 -6.03
C ALA A 33 -1.86 7.99 -6.36
N SER A 34 -2.64 8.52 -5.41
CA SER A 34 -3.38 9.79 -5.59
C SER A 34 -2.44 11.00 -5.67
N PHE A 35 -1.27 10.90 -5.03
CA PHE A 35 -0.23 11.92 -5.12
C PHE A 35 0.52 11.84 -6.46
N VAL A 36 0.72 10.67 -7.04
CA VAL A 36 1.31 10.52 -8.38
C VAL A 36 0.38 11.14 -9.43
N GLY A 37 -0.87 10.73 -9.49
CA GLY A 37 -1.86 11.35 -10.36
C GLY A 37 -2.71 10.34 -11.16
N PRO A 38 -3.44 10.81 -12.18
CA PRO A 38 -4.43 10.00 -12.90
C PRO A 38 -3.85 8.84 -13.71
N ASP A 39 -2.62 8.94 -14.18
CA ASP A 39 -1.99 7.93 -15.04
C ASP A 39 -1.85 6.57 -14.34
N VAL A 40 -1.61 6.57 -13.03
CA VAL A 40 -1.53 5.34 -12.22
C VAL A 40 -2.89 4.81 -11.75
N LYS A 41 -3.99 5.42 -12.19
CA LYS A 41 -5.38 5.02 -11.87
C LYS A 41 -5.62 4.78 -10.38
N PRO A 42 -5.42 5.79 -9.53
CA PRO A 42 -5.59 5.67 -8.09
C PRO A 42 -7.04 5.32 -7.72
N PHE A 43 -7.29 4.83 -6.51
CA PHE A 43 -8.65 4.59 -6.00
C PHE A 43 -9.45 5.87 -5.81
N LYS A 44 -8.77 6.98 -5.49
CA LYS A 44 -9.30 8.32 -5.32
C LYS A 44 -8.34 9.31 -5.97
N ASN A 45 -8.87 10.40 -6.53
CA ASN A 45 -8.00 11.49 -6.98
C ASN A 45 -7.52 12.32 -5.77
N LEU A 46 -6.52 13.17 -6.00
CA LEU A 46 -5.90 13.96 -4.93
C LEU A 46 -6.91 14.92 -4.25
N LEU A 47 -7.87 15.45 -5.00
CA LEU A 47 -8.94 16.30 -4.45
C LEU A 47 -9.81 15.51 -3.46
N GLN A 48 -10.16 14.27 -3.77
CA GLN A 48 -10.93 13.40 -2.88
C GLN A 48 -10.14 13.08 -1.60
N ILE A 49 -8.84 12.78 -1.72
CA ILE A 49 -7.95 12.58 -0.56
C ILE A 49 -7.90 13.85 0.30
N TRP A 50 -7.75 15.02 -0.32
CA TRP A 50 -7.75 16.30 0.40
C TRP A 50 -9.06 16.52 1.16
N GLN A 51 -10.21 16.24 0.53
CA GLN A 51 -11.53 16.35 1.16
C GLN A 51 -11.65 15.38 2.34
N ASP A 52 -11.20 14.13 2.19
CA ASP A 52 -11.24 13.12 3.25
C ASP A 52 -10.43 13.58 4.47
N LYS A 53 -9.21 14.08 4.25
CA LYS A 53 -8.34 14.53 5.34
C LYS A 53 -8.82 15.80 6.02
N LYS A 54 -9.55 16.65 5.31
CA LYS A 54 -10.23 17.84 5.88
C LYS A 54 -11.58 17.52 6.55
N GLY A 55 -12.04 16.26 6.50
CA GLY A 55 -13.35 15.88 7.05
C GLY A 55 -14.54 16.42 6.26
N LEU A 56 -14.32 16.76 4.98
CA LEU A 56 -15.36 17.29 4.09
C LEU A 56 -16.10 16.19 3.32
N SER A 57 -15.57 14.98 3.31
CA SER A 57 -16.19 13.82 2.67
C SER A 57 -17.16 13.12 3.62
N LYS A 58 -18.17 12.48 3.03
CA LYS A 58 -18.96 11.50 3.78
C LYS A 58 -18.09 10.31 4.14
N PRO A 59 -18.32 9.66 5.31
CA PRO A 59 -17.64 8.42 5.64
C PRO A 59 -17.77 7.41 4.50
N GLN A 60 -16.66 6.81 4.09
CA GLN A 60 -16.69 5.76 3.10
C GLN A 60 -17.38 4.54 3.70
N LEU A 61 -18.50 4.14 3.10
CA LEU A 61 -19.15 2.89 3.47
C LEU A 61 -18.29 1.71 3.00
N ASP A 62 -18.21 0.73 3.83
CA ASP A 62 -17.58 -0.53 3.51
C ASP A 62 -18.35 -1.24 2.39
N ASN A 63 -17.66 -1.86 1.45
CA ASN A 63 -18.26 -2.64 0.39
C ASN A 63 -17.81 -4.11 0.48
N GLU A 64 -18.51 -4.99 -0.23
CA GLU A 64 -18.24 -6.44 -0.21
C GLU A 64 -16.78 -6.78 -0.57
N ALA A 65 -16.16 -6.06 -1.50
CA ALA A 65 -14.77 -6.31 -1.89
C ALA A 65 -13.78 -5.92 -0.78
N MET A 66 -14.06 -4.83 -0.06
CA MET A 66 -13.23 -4.41 1.08
C MET A 66 -13.38 -5.37 2.27
N ALA A 67 -14.61 -5.82 2.54
CA ALA A 67 -14.87 -6.83 3.58
C ALA A 67 -14.16 -8.14 3.24
N TYR A 68 -14.35 -8.64 2.02
CA TYR A 68 -13.68 -9.85 1.54
C TYR A 68 -12.16 -9.76 1.63
N GLY A 69 -11.56 -8.61 1.23
CA GLY A 69 -10.11 -8.40 1.35
C GLY A 69 -9.63 -8.59 2.78
N ARG A 70 -10.26 -7.91 3.75
CA ARG A 70 -9.89 -8.04 5.16
C ARG A 70 -10.07 -9.45 5.73
N ASP A 71 -11.14 -10.14 5.34
CA ASP A 71 -11.38 -11.52 5.80
C ASP A 71 -10.34 -12.49 5.22
N MET A 72 -9.80 -12.20 4.04
CA MET A 72 -8.77 -13.01 3.39
C MET A 72 -7.34 -12.74 3.90
N GLU A 73 -7.05 -11.54 4.41
CA GLU A 73 -5.69 -11.16 4.85
C GLU A 73 -5.05 -12.16 5.83
N PRO A 74 -5.70 -12.61 6.93
CA PRO A 74 -5.10 -13.58 7.84
C PRO A 74 -4.86 -14.93 7.18
N LEU A 75 -5.78 -15.40 6.36
CA LEU A 75 -5.65 -16.68 5.65
C LEU A 75 -4.50 -16.65 4.65
N MET A 76 -4.37 -15.55 3.93
CA MET A 76 -3.29 -15.32 2.96
C MET A 76 -1.92 -15.26 3.67
N ARG A 77 -1.82 -14.62 4.83
CA ARG A 77 -0.59 -14.62 5.64
C ARG A 77 -0.19 -16.01 6.09
N ASP A 78 -1.16 -16.80 6.55
CA ASP A 78 -0.92 -18.18 7.00
C ASP A 78 -0.45 -19.07 5.83
N MET A 79 -1.06 -18.92 4.65
CA MET A 79 -0.63 -19.63 3.43
C MET A 79 0.80 -19.24 3.05
N PHE A 80 1.10 -17.95 3.00
CA PHE A 80 2.45 -17.47 2.70
C PHE A 80 3.49 -18.01 3.69
N ALA A 81 3.18 -18.04 4.99
CA ALA A 81 4.08 -18.58 6.01
C ALA A 81 4.30 -20.11 5.87
N ILE A 82 3.31 -20.84 5.35
CA ILE A 82 3.45 -22.29 5.06
C ILE A 82 4.35 -22.50 3.84
N ASP A 83 4.17 -21.68 2.81
CA ASP A 83 4.92 -21.80 1.55
C ASP A 83 6.37 -21.31 1.71
N HIS A 84 6.64 -20.42 2.69
CA HIS A 84 7.97 -19.85 2.98
C HIS A 84 8.40 -20.13 4.45
N PRO A 85 8.71 -21.40 4.80
CA PRO A 85 9.00 -21.79 6.18
C PRO A 85 10.32 -21.22 6.74
N ASP A 86 11.17 -20.67 5.90
CA ASP A 86 12.40 -19.94 6.24
C ASP A 86 12.17 -18.46 6.58
N MET A 87 10.93 -17.98 6.45
CA MET A 87 10.52 -16.62 6.75
C MET A 87 9.61 -16.56 7.96
N ILE A 88 9.73 -15.49 8.74
CA ILE A 88 8.84 -15.21 9.86
C ILE A 88 7.94 -14.03 9.45
N VAL A 89 6.64 -14.29 9.30
CA VAL A 89 5.64 -13.27 9.04
C VAL A 89 5.04 -12.80 10.35
N LEU A 90 5.17 -11.51 10.63
CA LEU A 90 4.62 -10.85 11.83
C LEU A 90 3.46 -9.95 11.43
N HIS A 91 2.40 -9.96 12.20
CA HIS A 91 1.28 -9.04 12.05
C HIS A 91 0.92 -8.41 13.41
N LYS A 92 0.39 -7.20 13.35
CA LYS A 92 -0.14 -6.50 14.52
C LYS A 92 -1.37 -5.70 14.11
N GLU A 93 -2.51 -6.06 14.71
CA GLU A 93 -3.77 -5.35 14.50
C GLU A 93 -3.69 -3.88 14.94
N ASP A 94 -4.53 -3.05 14.33
CA ASP A 94 -4.75 -1.66 14.69
C ASP A 94 -3.46 -0.88 14.94
N CYS A 95 -2.46 -1.08 14.09
CA CYS A 95 -1.19 -0.37 14.20
C CYS A 95 -0.85 0.44 12.94
N MET A 96 0.00 1.42 13.15
CA MET A 96 0.52 2.31 12.14
C MET A 96 1.99 2.58 12.42
N LEU A 97 2.83 2.37 11.43
CA LEU A 97 4.21 2.79 11.43
C LEU A 97 4.28 4.23 10.91
N VAL A 98 4.88 5.13 11.64
CA VAL A 98 4.99 6.54 11.26
C VAL A 98 6.46 6.88 11.07
N SER A 99 6.83 7.37 9.89
CA SER A 99 8.19 7.78 9.59
C SER A 99 8.70 8.81 10.61
N ARG A 100 9.96 8.68 11.05
CA ARG A 100 10.59 9.68 11.92
C ARG A 100 11.16 10.84 11.12
N GLU A 101 11.64 10.58 9.93
CA GLU A 101 12.15 11.61 9.04
C GLU A 101 11.01 12.50 8.54
N ASP A 102 9.93 11.86 8.05
CA ASP A 102 8.78 12.53 7.46
C ASP A 102 7.49 12.15 8.22
N PRO A 103 7.17 12.77 9.37
CA PRO A 103 6.05 12.35 10.24
C PRO A 103 4.66 12.43 9.61
N HIS A 104 4.55 13.04 8.44
CA HIS A 104 3.33 13.02 7.63
C HIS A 104 3.18 11.74 6.81
N ARG A 105 4.19 10.85 6.76
CA ARG A 105 4.10 9.53 6.13
C ARG A 105 3.86 8.45 7.16
N PHE A 106 2.87 7.63 6.90
CA PHE A 106 2.58 6.46 7.74
C PHE A 106 2.19 5.25 6.88
N TYR A 107 2.39 4.07 7.45
CA TYR A 107 2.05 2.82 6.80
C TYR A 107 1.45 1.83 7.79
N SER A 108 0.35 1.18 7.41
CA SER A 108 -0.26 0.07 8.14
C SER A 108 -0.06 -1.19 7.31
N PRO A 109 0.98 -1.98 7.58
CA PRO A 109 1.29 -3.16 6.78
C PRO A 109 0.34 -4.31 7.08
N ASP A 110 0.00 -5.10 6.05
CA ASP A 110 -0.72 -6.35 6.21
C ASP A 110 0.14 -7.41 6.92
N GLY A 111 1.46 -7.25 6.84
CA GLY A 111 2.46 -8.02 7.59
C GLY A 111 3.87 -7.46 7.44
N LEU A 112 4.77 -7.92 8.32
CA LEU A 112 6.21 -7.65 8.24
C LEU A 112 6.94 -8.97 8.20
N ILE A 113 7.98 -9.09 7.36
CA ILE A 113 8.73 -10.31 7.12
C ILE A 113 10.14 -10.20 7.72
N LEU A 114 10.59 -11.27 8.36
CA LEU A 114 12.02 -11.51 8.65
C LEU A 114 12.49 -12.69 7.81
N HIS A 115 13.54 -12.49 7.02
CA HIS A 115 14.21 -13.50 6.22
C HIS A 115 15.72 -13.40 6.44
N GLY A 116 16.24 -14.22 7.34
CA GLY A 116 17.60 -14.05 7.85
C GLY A 116 17.79 -12.68 8.49
N ASP A 117 18.75 -11.90 8.00
CA ASP A 117 19.02 -10.53 8.45
C ASP A 117 18.19 -9.47 7.69
N ARG A 118 17.50 -9.85 6.62
CA ARG A 118 16.68 -8.96 5.80
C ARG A 118 15.28 -8.76 6.41
N LYS A 119 14.77 -7.56 6.25
CA LYS A 119 13.41 -7.18 6.68
C LYS A 119 12.58 -6.83 5.47
N GLY A 120 11.37 -7.35 5.42
CA GLY A 120 10.44 -7.10 4.33
C GLY A 120 9.07 -6.64 4.79
N VAL A 121 8.33 -6.07 3.85
CA VAL A 121 6.91 -5.79 3.96
C VAL A 121 6.13 -6.90 3.27
N TYR A 122 5.07 -7.36 3.90
CA TYR A 122 4.06 -8.23 3.29
C TYR A 122 2.82 -7.40 2.97
N GLU A 123 2.42 -7.40 1.71
CA GLU A 123 1.24 -6.70 1.21
C GLU A 123 0.29 -7.70 0.56
N CYS A 124 -0.91 -7.84 1.12
CA CYS A 124 -1.94 -8.76 0.65
C CYS A 124 -2.90 -8.06 -0.32
N LYS A 125 -3.23 -8.73 -1.41
CA LYS A 125 -4.23 -8.24 -2.37
C LYS A 125 -5.22 -9.33 -2.75
N THR A 126 -6.46 -8.92 -2.98
CA THR A 126 -7.48 -9.75 -3.64
C THR A 126 -7.84 -9.09 -4.97
N TYR A 127 -7.85 -9.87 -6.04
CA TYR A 127 -8.16 -9.40 -7.38
C TYR A 127 -9.19 -10.30 -8.04
N ARG A 128 -10.26 -9.72 -8.58
CA ARG A 128 -11.23 -10.46 -9.37
C ARG A 128 -10.97 -10.24 -10.86
N ARG A 129 -10.54 -11.29 -11.54
CA ARG A 129 -10.30 -11.26 -12.99
C ARG A 129 -11.62 -11.02 -13.72
N ARG A 130 -11.72 -9.90 -14.42
CA ARG A 130 -12.89 -9.55 -15.25
C ARG A 130 -12.67 -9.95 -16.71
N THR A 131 -11.51 -9.60 -17.26
CA THR A 131 -11.10 -9.94 -18.63
C THR A 131 -9.65 -10.41 -18.65
N SER A 132 -9.32 -11.25 -19.66
CA SER A 132 -7.92 -11.70 -19.83
C SER A 132 -6.99 -10.56 -20.15
N ALA A 133 -7.41 -9.62 -21.03
CA ALA A 133 -6.57 -8.49 -21.42
C ALA A 133 -6.22 -7.56 -20.23
N GLN A 134 -7.18 -7.29 -19.34
CA GLN A 134 -6.91 -6.48 -18.15
C GLN A 134 -6.02 -7.23 -17.15
N TYR A 135 -6.24 -8.54 -16.99
CA TYR A 135 -5.41 -9.39 -16.14
C TYR A 135 -3.95 -9.42 -16.61
N GLU A 136 -3.73 -9.67 -17.91
CA GLU A 136 -2.39 -9.69 -18.50
C GLU A 136 -1.69 -8.32 -18.36
N LYS A 137 -2.44 -7.23 -18.51
CA LYS A 137 -1.91 -5.88 -18.29
C LYS A 137 -1.51 -5.64 -16.85
N ASP A 138 -2.35 -6.03 -15.89
CA ASP A 138 -2.18 -5.71 -14.47
C ASP A 138 -1.19 -6.67 -13.77
N TRP A 139 -1.16 -7.96 -14.19
CA TRP A 139 -0.46 -9.02 -13.46
C TRP A 139 0.42 -9.92 -14.34
N GLY A 140 0.38 -9.72 -15.66
CA GLY A 140 1.18 -10.51 -16.60
C GLY A 140 2.66 -10.19 -16.50
N ILE A 141 3.51 -11.21 -16.74
CA ILE A 141 4.95 -11.01 -16.87
C ILE A 141 5.22 -10.57 -18.31
N GLN A 142 5.61 -9.33 -18.49
CA GLN A 142 6.03 -8.82 -19.80
C GLN A 142 7.55 -8.99 -19.91
N TRP A 143 7.98 -9.96 -20.71
CA TRP A 143 9.38 -10.36 -20.84
C TRP A 143 10.34 -9.26 -21.33
N ASN A 144 9.82 -8.16 -21.87
CA ASN A 144 10.62 -7.07 -22.49
C ASN A 144 10.23 -5.68 -21.97
N SER A 145 9.46 -5.54 -20.91
CA SER A 145 9.12 -4.26 -20.36
C SER A 145 9.75 -4.07 -18.97
N LEU A 146 10.19 -2.84 -18.72
CA LEU A 146 10.54 -2.37 -17.38
C LEU A 146 9.28 -2.10 -16.54
N GLU A 147 8.09 -2.37 -17.10
CA GLU A 147 6.83 -2.21 -16.37
C GLU A 147 6.73 -3.23 -15.25
N HIS A 148 6.34 -2.75 -14.11
CA HIS A 148 6.10 -3.58 -12.93
C HIS A 148 4.95 -4.55 -13.19
N SER A 149 5.10 -5.80 -12.77
CA SER A 149 4.11 -6.86 -12.96
C SER A 149 3.00 -6.83 -11.91
N ILE A 150 2.61 -5.62 -11.49
CA ILE A 150 1.47 -5.33 -10.61
C ILE A 150 0.82 -4.00 -11.06
N PRO A 151 -0.46 -3.75 -10.73
CA PRO A 151 -1.09 -2.46 -11.02
C PRO A 151 -0.33 -1.28 -10.40
N ASP A 152 -0.12 -0.20 -11.17
CA ASP A 152 0.68 0.97 -10.78
C ASP A 152 0.27 1.56 -9.42
N LYS A 153 -1.04 1.57 -9.12
CA LYS A 153 -1.54 2.04 -7.81
C LYS A 153 -1.05 1.18 -6.63
N TYR A 154 -0.86 -0.12 -6.84
CA TYR A 154 -0.28 -1.00 -5.81
C TYR A 154 1.23 -0.84 -5.76
N PHE A 155 1.85 -0.56 -6.90
CA PHE A 155 3.28 -0.22 -6.93
C PHE A 155 3.56 1.03 -6.11
N CYS A 156 2.81 2.13 -6.30
CA CYS A 156 2.92 3.32 -5.46
C CYS A 156 2.71 3.00 -3.95
N GLN A 157 1.77 2.11 -3.62
CA GLN A 157 1.51 1.72 -2.23
C GLN A 157 2.70 1.01 -1.60
N ILE A 158 3.33 0.06 -2.30
CA ILE A 158 4.49 -0.68 -1.77
C ILE A 158 5.73 0.19 -1.68
N LEU A 159 5.96 1.09 -2.64
CA LEU A 159 7.03 2.09 -2.55
C LEU A 159 6.86 2.95 -1.29
N HIS A 160 5.66 3.46 -1.05
CA HIS A 160 5.36 4.21 0.17
C HIS A 160 5.64 3.39 1.44
N GLY A 161 5.29 2.10 1.44
CA GLY A 161 5.62 1.17 2.53
C GLY A 161 7.13 1.06 2.77
N LEU A 162 7.93 0.95 1.71
CA LEU A 162 9.39 0.94 1.77
C LEU A 162 9.96 2.28 2.25
N LEU A 163 9.40 3.43 1.84
CA LEU A 163 9.82 4.75 2.34
C LEU A 163 9.63 4.85 3.85
N VAL A 164 8.48 4.43 4.38
CA VAL A 164 8.18 4.53 5.81
C VAL A 164 8.99 3.55 6.64
N THR A 165 9.22 2.34 6.15
CA THR A 165 9.86 1.27 6.92
C THR A 165 11.37 1.26 6.82
N GLY A 166 11.93 1.71 5.69
CA GLY A 166 13.34 1.55 5.38
C GLY A 166 13.76 0.07 5.19
N PHE A 167 12.81 -0.81 4.87
CA PHE A 167 13.08 -2.25 4.75
C PHE A 167 13.69 -2.62 3.41
N ASP A 168 14.24 -3.84 3.34
CA ASP A 168 15.09 -4.31 2.25
C ASP A 168 14.28 -4.78 1.04
N PHE A 169 13.02 -5.22 1.25
CA PHE A 169 12.16 -5.74 0.19
C PHE A 169 10.67 -5.64 0.53
N VAL A 170 9.83 -5.88 -0.47
CA VAL A 170 8.38 -6.06 -0.30
C VAL A 170 7.91 -7.25 -1.13
N VAL A 171 6.95 -7.99 -0.58
CA VAL A 171 6.22 -9.05 -1.27
C VAL A 171 4.77 -8.63 -1.43
N VAL A 172 4.29 -8.62 -2.67
CA VAL A 172 2.87 -8.52 -2.98
C VAL A 172 2.33 -9.93 -3.20
N HIS A 173 1.45 -10.37 -2.31
CA HIS A 173 0.83 -11.69 -2.33
C HIS A 173 -0.64 -11.53 -2.69
N CYS A 174 -1.03 -11.92 -3.91
CA CYS A 174 -2.34 -11.63 -4.46
C CYS A 174 -3.15 -12.90 -4.71
N LEU A 175 -4.36 -12.96 -4.15
CA LEU A 175 -5.37 -13.97 -4.49
C LEU A 175 -6.18 -13.47 -5.68
N VAL A 176 -6.01 -14.13 -6.82
CA VAL A 176 -6.79 -13.89 -8.03
C VAL A 176 -7.97 -14.85 -8.08
N THR A 177 -9.18 -14.31 -8.19
CA THR A 177 -10.41 -15.08 -8.41
C THR A 177 -10.82 -14.97 -9.87
N HIS A 178 -10.82 -16.08 -10.59
CA HIS A 178 -11.26 -16.17 -11.98
C HIS A 178 -12.80 -16.26 -12.10
N SER A 179 -13.32 -15.99 -13.31
CA SER A 179 -14.77 -15.97 -13.58
C SER A 179 -15.46 -17.33 -13.42
N ASP A 180 -14.71 -18.41 -13.53
CA ASP A 180 -15.15 -19.80 -13.33
C ASP A 180 -15.07 -20.25 -11.86
N GLY A 181 -14.65 -19.36 -10.94
CA GLY A 181 -14.47 -19.65 -9.53
C GLY A 181 -13.11 -20.25 -9.17
N HIS A 182 -12.24 -20.46 -10.16
CA HIS A 182 -10.85 -20.86 -9.89
C HIS A 182 -10.09 -19.77 -9.15
N HIS A 183 -9.20 -20.17 -8.25
CA HIS A 183 -8.31 -19.28 -7.51
C HIS A 183 -6.86 -19.53 -7.89
N GLU A 184 -6.12 -18.45 -8.03
CA GLU A 184 -4.68 -18.46 -8.31
C GLU A 184 -3.98 -17.53 -7.32
N ILE A 185 -2.79 -17.94 -6.87
CA ILE A 185 -1.92 -17.08 -6.05
C ILE A 185 -0.82 -16.52 -6.93
N ILE A 186 -0.62 -15.23 -6.84
CA ILE A 186 0.48 -14.52 -7.50
C ILE A 186 1.35 -13.90 -6.42
N GLU A 187 2.65 -14.14 -6.49
CA GLU A 187 3.65 -13.45 -5.69
C GLU A 187 4.50 -12.56 -6.60
N ARG A 188 4.77 -11.32 -6.14
CA ARG A 188 5.71 -10.40 -6.77
C ARG A 188 6.63 -9.83 -5.71
N TRP A 189 7.91 -9.91 -5.98
CA TRP A 189 8.98 -9.50 -5.08
C TRP A 189 9.66 -8.28 -5.66
N PHE A 190 9.93 -7.29 -4.81
CA PHE A 190 10.63 -6.07 -5.17
C PHE A 190 11.70 -5.82 -4.12
N ASP A 191 12.94 -5.90 -4.52
CA ASP A 191 14.06 -5.49 -3.68
C ASP A 191 14.17 -3.96 -3.69
N ARG A 192 14.46 -3.38 -2.53
CA ARG A 192 14.59 -1.93 -2.38
C ARG A 192 15.56 -1.32 -3.38
N GLU A 193 16.70 -1.99 -3.59
CA GLU A 193 17.77 -1.55 -4.51
C GLU A 193 17.28 -1.47 -5.97
N GLU A 194 16.33 -2.32 -6.36
CA GLU A 194 15.77 -2.35 -7.72
C GLU A 194 14.81 -1.20 -7.99
N VAL A 195 14.24 -0.61 -6.95
CA VAL A 195 13.21 0.45 -7.04
C VAL A 195 13.66 1.78 -6.41
N GLU A 196 14.97 1.99 -6.21
CA GLU A 196 15.47 3.15 -5.48
C GLU A 196 15.12 4.47 -6.20
N ASP A 197 15.24 4.52 -7.54
CA ASP A 197 14.88 5.70 -8.34
C ASP A 197 13.38 6.03 -8.20
N ASP A 198 12.53 4.99 -8.17
CA ASP A 198 11.08 5.14 -7.98
C ASP A 198 10.74 5.63 -6.56
N LEU A 199 11.50 5.16 -5.56
CA LEU A 199 11.35 5.63 -4.17
C LEU A 199 11.68 7.11 -4.04
N GLU A 200 12.80 7.57 -4.65
CA GLU A 200 13.19 8.97 -4.65
C GLU A 200 12.15 9.84 -5.35
N GLU A 201 11.65 9.40 -6.50
CA GLU A 201 10.64 10.14 -7.26
C GLU A 201 9.30 10.19 -6.51
N LEU A 202 8.83 9.07 -5.94
CA LEU A 202 7.61 9.07 -5.14
C LEU A 202 7.74 9.99 -3.93
N LYS A 203 8.89 9.93 -3.22
CA LYS A 203 9.17 10.80 -2.06
C LYS A 203 9.07 12.27 -2.47
N ARG A 204 9.70 12.66 -3.58
CA ARG A 204 9.67 14.02 -4.11
C ARG A 204 8.25 14.49 -4.42
N ILE A 205 7.47 13.66 -5.13
CA ILE A 205 6.08 13.95 -5.51
C ILE A 205 5.20 14.13 -4.26
N GLU A 206 5.32 13.23 -3.30
CA GLU A 206 4.55 13.30 -2.05
C GLU A 206 4.88 14.56 -1.25
N ASP A 207 6.17 14.91 -1.11
CA ASP A 207 6.61 16.11 -0.39
C ASP A 207 6.09 17.39 -1.03
N GLU A 208 6.27 17.54 -2.36
CA GLU A 208 5.81 18.72 -3.09
C GLU A 208 4.29 18.92 -2.97
N LYS A 209 3.52 17.83 -3.16
CA LYS A 209 2.05 17.91 -3.13
C LYS A 209 1.52 18.02 -1.70
N TRP A 210 2.20 17.40 -0.72
CA TRP A 210 1.83 17.56 0.68
C TRP A 210 2.02 19.01 1.14
N GLU A 211 3.18 19.58 0.88
CA GLU A 211 3.47 20.98 1.24
C GLU A 211 2.47 21.94 0.58
N LYS A 212 2.23 21.77 -0.73
CA LYS A 212 1.35 22.66 -1.50
C LYS A 212 -0.11 22.57 -1.09
N TYR A 213 -0.64 21.36 -0.91
CA TYR A 213 -2.10 21.18 -0.76
C TYR A 213 -2.54 20.97 0.69
N PHE A 214 -1.69 20.40 1.53
CA PHE A 214 -2.10 20.07 2.90
C PHE A 214 -1.49 21.02 3.94
N VAL A 215 -0.24 21.44 3.77
CA VAL A 215 0.39 22.42 4.67
C VAL A 215 -0.02 23.84 4.32
N ALA A 216 0.12 24.25 3.06
CA ALA A 216 -0.30 25.58 2.59
C ALA A 216 -1.82 25.70 2.41
N ASP A 217 -2.56 24.62 2.62
CA ASP A 217 -4.05 24.54 2.55
C ASP A 217 -4.66 24.99 1.20
N VAL A 218 -3.97 24.70 0.11
CA VAL A 218 -4.45 24.99 -1.24
C VAL A 218 -5.29 23.81 -1.73
N LYS A 219 -6.50 24.09 -2.21
CA LYS A 219 -7.37 23.05 -2.78
C LYS A 219 -6.76 22.46 -4.06
N PRO A 220 -6.58 21.13 -4.16
CA PRO A 220 -6.12 20.49 -5.40
C PRO A 220 -7.10 20.70 -6.56
N PRO A 221 -6.63 20.73 -7.82
CA PRO A 221 -7.49 20.72 -8.98
C PRO A 221 -8.30 19.43 -9.09
N LEU A 222 -9.41 19.47 -9.82
CA LEU A 222 -10.15 18.26 -10.17
C LEU A 222 -9.38 17.50 -11.26
N GLU A 223 -8.99 16.29 -10.96
CA GLU A 223 -8.43 15.33 -11.91
C GLU A 223 -9.49 14.29 -12.25
N VAL A 224 -9.69 14.01 -13.53
CA VAL A 224 -10.65 13.01 -14.03
C VAL A 224 -9.86 11.90 -14.71
N PHE A 225 -10.18 10.62 -14.39
CA PHE A 225 -9.57 9.41 -14.95
C PHE A 225 -10.60 8.29 -15.13
#